data_29e9fba924c69b24e841c531552580e5
#
_entry.id   29e9fba924c69b24e841c531552580e5
#
_cell.length_a   1.000
_cell.length_b   1.000
_cell.length_c   1.000
_cell.angle_alpha   90.00
_cell.angle_beta   90.00
_cell.angle_gamma   90.00
#
_symmetry.space_group_name_H-M   'P 1'
#
loop_
_entity.id
_entity.type
_entity.pdbx_description
1 polymer ?
#
loop_
_entity_poly.entity_id
_entity_poly.type
_entity_poly.pdbx_seq_one_letter_code
_entity_poly.pdbx_strand_id
1 'polypeptide(L)'
;MKKKIISLFSGAGGMDIGFSKAGFETAVAVEQDPSCCATLRQNLPGVSIIEGDINKISTLEILKVGKMKPLEPALVIGGPPCQSFSLAGKRMGLDDPRGKLVLEYIRVVQESLPVAFVMENVKGMTNWSDGKALDAILTEASREIIYDGKVYKYALSYEILNTVDYGVPQFRERIIIVGNRIGKKFNFPMPTHTSPLESQMDLFKTSENRWATVWDAIGGLPPAAEPSETALRISRTIKERIINHGY
;
A
#
# COMPACT_ATOMS: atom_id res chain seq x y z
N MET A 1 -0.91 -7.97 -24.71
CA MET A 1 -1.66 -8.46 -23.54
C MET A 1 -1.44 -7.47 -22.40
N LYS A 2 -2.49 -7.09 -21.66
CA LYS A 2 -2.35 -6.26 -20.45
C LYS A 2 -1.58 -7.03 -19.37
N LYS A 3 -0.76 -6.31 -18.60
CA LYS A 3 0.04 -6.88 -17.52
C LYS A 3 -0.87 -7.13 -16.30
N LYS A 4 -1.14 -8.39 -15.98
CA LYS A 4 -2.05 -8.79 -14.90
C LYS A 4 -1.43 -8.62 -13.51
N ILE A 5 -2.23 -8.14 -12.57
CA ILE A 5 -1.88 -7.94 -11.16
C ILE A 5 -2.72 -8.85 -10.26
N ILE A 6 -2.10 -9.34 -9.18
CA ILE A 6 -2.77 -9.83 -7.98
C ILE A 6 -2.73 -8.69 -6.95
N SER A 7 -3.88 -8.28 -6.45
CA SER A 7 -4.01 -7.27 -5.38
C SER A 7 -4.41 -7.94 -4.08
N LEU A 8 -3.63 -7.71 -3.03
CA LEU A 8 -3.86 -8.26 -1.68
C LEU A 8 -4.11 -7.12 -0.70
N PHE A 9 -5.00 -7.32 0.25
CA PHE A 9 -5.38 -6.26 1.21
C PHE A 9 -5.82 -5.00 0.46
N SER A 10 -6.67 -5.19 -0.54
CA SER A 10 -6.97 -4.19 -1.58
C SER A 10 -7.72 -2.97 -1.04
N GLY A 11 -8.37 -3.08 0.14
CA GLY A 11 -9.18 -2.01 0.70
C GLY A 11 -10.24 -1.53 -0.30
N ALA A 12 -10.36 -0.23 -0.48
CA ALA A 12 -11.26 0.38 -1.48
C ALA A 12 -10.67 0.46 -2.91
N GLY A 13 -9.52 -0.17 -3.17
CA GLY A 13 -8.88 -0.23 -4.49
C GLY A 13 -8.01 0.97 -4.86
N GLY A 14 -7.54 1.75 -3.88
CA GLY A 14 -6.74 2.94 -4.18
C GLY A 14 -5.45 2.63 -4.95
N MET A 15 -4.73 1.59 -4.54
CA MET A 15 -3.51 1.13 -5.21
C MET A 15 -3.85 0.56 -6.60
N ASP A 16 -4.92 -0.22 -6.71
CA ASP A 16 -5.41 -0.82 -7.95
C ASP A 16 -5.72 0.24 -9.01
N ILE A 17 -6.41 1.33 -8.61
CA ILE A 17 -6.71 2.46 -9.47
C ILE A 17 -5.41 3.12 -9.97
N GLY A 18 -4.42 3.29 -9.09
CA GLY A 18 -3.12 3.84 -9.46
C GLY A 18 -2.41 2.99 -10.51
N PHE A 19 -2.33 1.67 -10.29
CA PHE A 19 -1.73 0.74 -11.25
C PHE A 19 -2.52 0.62 -12.55
N SER A 20 -3.85 0.71 -12.49
CA SER A 20 -4.70 0.72 -13.68
C SER A 20 -4.39 1.92 -14.58
N LYS A 21 -4.20 3.11 -13.99
CA LYS A 21 -3.75 4.31 -14.73
C LYS A 21 -2.37 4.13 -15.36
N ALA A 22 -1.51 3.30 -14.78
CA ALA A 22 -0.20 2.94 -15.33
C ALA A 22 -0.26 1.80 -16.37
N GLY A 23 -1.45 1.36 -16.79
CA GLY A 23 -1.64 0.36 -17.85
C GLY A 23 -1.61 -1.09 -17.39
N PHE A 24 -1.69 -1.34 -16.09
CA PHE A 24 -1.85 -2.69 -15.54
C PHE A 24 -3.34 -3.06 -15.43
N GLU A 25 -3.63 -4.35 -15.23
CA GLU A 25 -4.97 -4.88 -15.04
C GLU A 25 -5.03 -5.74 -13.78
N THR A 26 -5.81 -5.33 -12.78
CA THR A 26 -6.07 -6.18 -11.61
C THR A 26 -6.93 -7.36 -12.06
N ALA A 27 -6.35 -8.55 -12.04
CA ALA A 27 -7.05 -9.79 -12.42
C ALA A 27 -7.83 -10.38 -11.25
N VAL A 28 -7.29 -10.24 -10.04
CA VAL A 28 -7.93 -10.69 -8.79
C VAL A 28 -7.53 -9.77 -7.65
N ALA A 29 -8.49 -9.44 -6.80
CA ALA A 29 -8.31 -8.70 -5.56
C ALA A 29 -8.75 -9.57 -4.37
N VAL A 30 -7.98 -9.56 -3.28
CA VAL A 30 -8.29 -10.26 -2.03
C VAL A 30 -8.48 -9.23 -0.94
N GLU A 31 -9.65 -9.22 -0.31
CA GLU A 31 -10.01 -8.31 0.77
C GLU A 31 -10.99 -9.00 1.73
N GLN A 32 -10.85 -8.77 3.03
CA GLN A 32 -11.71 -9.39 4.03
C GLN A 32 -12.87 -8.51 4.48
N ASP A 33 -12.76 -7.19 4.37
CA ASP A 33 -13.80 -6.25 4.81
C ASP A 33 -14.91 -6.16 3.77
N PRO A 34 -16.17 -6.53 4.12
CA PRO A 34 -17.30 -6.52 3.17
C PRO A 34 -17.59 -5.14 2.60
N SER A 35 -17.36 -4.05 3.37
CA SER A 35 -17.62 -2.68 2.90
C SER A 35 -16.58 -2.24 1.88
N CYS A 36 -15.31 -2.63 2.10
CA CYS A 36 -14.25 -2.47 1.12
C CYS A 36 -14.53 -3.28 -0.15
N CYS A 37 -14.95 -4.53 -0.02
CA CYS A 37 -15.33 -5.38 -1.16
C CYS A 37 -16.50 -4.79 -1.97
N ALA A 38 -17.51 -4.21 -1.30
CA ALA A 38 -18.60 -3.52 -1.97
C ALA A 38 -18.09 -2.32 -2.77
N THR A 39 -17.18 -1.53 -2.19
CA THR A 39 -16.53 -0.39 -2.85
C THR A 39 -15.67 -0.83 -4.04
N LEU A 40 -14.91 -1.91 -3.89
CA LEU A 40 -14.11 -2.50 -4.98
C LEU A 40 -14.99 -2.90 -6.17
N ARG A 41 -16.15 -3.54 -5.93
CA ARG A 41 -17.09 -3.93 -6.99
C ARG A 41 -17.61 -2.73 -7.79
N GLN A 42 -17.79 -1.59 -7.12
CA GLN A 42 -18.22 -0.35 -7.78
C GLN A 42 -17.09 0.33 -8.55
N ASN A 43 -15.90 0.42 -7.94
CA ASN A 43 -14.76 1.17 -8.50
C ASN A 43 -14.03 0.41 -9.60
N LEU A 44 -14.03 -0.92 -9.54
CA LEU A 44 -13.28 -1.80 -10.43
C LEU A 44 -14.22 -2.86 -11.07
N PRO A 45 -15.19 -2.43 -11.88
CA PRO A 45 -16.08 -3.38 -12.54
C PRO A 45 -15.27 -4.33 -13.44
N GLY A 46 -15.49 -5.62 -13.25
CA GLY A 46 -14.79 -6.68 -14.00
C GLY A 46 -13.59 -7.29 -13.30
N VAL A 47 -13.16 -6.77 -12.15
CA VAL A 47 -12.15 -7.42 -11.29
C VAL A 47 -12.80 -8.55 -10.49
N SER A 48 -12.16 -9.72 -10.48
CA SER A 48 -12.57 -10.83 -9.62
C SER A 48 -12.17 -10.55 -8.19
N ILE A 49 -13.12 -10.54 -7.25
CA ILE A 49 -12.88 -10.25 -5.84
C ILE A 49 -13.09 -11.52 -5.03
N ILE A 50 -12.07 -11.91 -4.25
CA ILE A 50 -12.15 -12.93 -3.22
C ILE A 50 -12.35 -12.20 -1.89
N GLU A 51 -13.58 -12.27 -1.37
CA GLU A 51 -13.95 -11.70 -0.08
C GLU A 51 -13.65 -12.71 1.02
N GLY A 52 -12.58 -12.49 1.79
CA GLY A 52 -12.18 -13.42 2.85
C GLY A 52 -10.83 -13.16 3.47
N ASP A 53 -10.56 -13.92 4.53
CA ASP A 53 -9.30 -13.88 5.27
C ASP A 53 -8.19 -14.59 4.48
N ILE A 54 -7.12 -13.87 4.16
CA ILE A 54 -5.97 -14.36 3.40
C ILE A 54 -5.31 -15.60 4.05
N ASN A 55 -5.40 -15.76 5.36
CA ASN A 55 -4.89 -16.94 6.06
C ASN A 55 -5.63 -18.25 5.65
N LYS A 56 -6.83 -18.12 5.09
CA LYS A 56 -7.69 -19.24 4.67
C LYS A 56 -7.74 -19.43 3.15
N ILE A 57 -7.11 -18.53 2.40
CA ILE A 57 -7.14 -18.52 0.94
C ILE A 57 -5.78 -19.01 0.41
N SER A 58 -5.78 -20.08 -0.35
CA SER A 58 -4.56 -20.59 -0.98
C SER A 58 -4.15 -19.73 -2.19
N THR A 59 -2.84 -19.64 -2.44
CA THR A 59 -2.34 -18.96 -3.64
C THR A 59 -2.85 -19.62 -4.93
N LEU A 60 -3.07 -20.93 -4.90
CA LEU A 60 -3.63 -21.67 -6.05
C LEU A 60 -5.06 -21.17 -6.36
N GLU A 61 -5.87 -20.92 -5.35
CA GLU A 61 -7.21 -20.34 -5.50
C GLU A 61 -7.14 -18.93 -6.09
N ILE A 62 -6.25 -18.08 -5.57
CA ILE A 62 -6.04 -16.73 -6.09
C ILE A 62 -5.65 -16.77 -7.56
N LEU A 63 -4.69 -17.62 -7.92
CA LEU A 63 -4.23 -17.79 -9.31
C LEU A 63 -5.35 -18.32 -10.21
N LYS A 64 -6.14 -19.29 -9.74
CA LYS A 64 -7.29 -19.85 -10.47
C LYS A 64 -8.34 -18.79 -10.76
N VAL A 65 -8.73 -18.00 -9.76
CA VAL A 65 -9.71 -16.91 -9.90
C VAL A 65 -9.18 -15.83 -10.85
N GLY A 66 -7.89 -15.46 -10.74
CA GLY A 66 -7.22 -14.50 -11.63
C GLY A 66 -6.94 -15.05 -13.04
N LYS A 67 -7.24 -16.35 -13.30
CA LYS A 67 -6.92 -17.05 -14.56
C LYS A 67 -5.44 -16.89 -14.91
N MET A 68 -4.58 -17.27 -13.99
CA MET A 68 -3.12 -17.22 -14.09
C MET A 68 -2.49 -18.50 -13.52
N LYS A 69 -1.24 -18.75 -13.92
CA LYS A 69 -0.35 -19.76 -13.34
C LYS A 69 0.83 -19.05 -12.66
N PRO A 70 1.61 -19.76 -11.82
CA PRO A 70 2.88 -19.21 -11.34
C PRO A 70 3.75 -18.70 -12.49
N LEU A 71 4.50 -17.64 -12.25
CA LEU A 71 5.31 -16.88 -13.21
C LEU A 71 4.54 -15.97 -14.18
N GLU A 72 3.22 -16.08 -14.30
CA GLU A 72 2.42 -15.23 -15.19
C GLU A 72 2.02 -13.86 -14.60
N PRO A 73 1.81 -13.70 -13.26
CA PRO A 73 1.50 -12.38 -12.74
C PRO A 73 2.64 -11.39 -13.02
N ALA A 74 2.28 -10.21 -13.54
CA ALA A 74 3.25 -9.14 -13.69
C ALA A 74 3.64 -8.56 -12.33
N LEU A 75 2.63 -8.36 -11.46
CA LEU A 75 2.83 -7.82 -10.11
C LEU A 75 1.95 -8.55 -9.08
N VAL A 76 2.45 -8.60 -7.85
CA VAL A 76 1.63 -8.69 -6.64
C VAL A 76 1.73 -7.34 -5.95
N ILE A 77 0.61 -6.71 -5.65
CA ILE A 77 0.55 -5.42 -4.95
C ILE A 77 -0.24 -5.56 -3.65
N GLY A 78 0.03 -4.72 -2.66
CA GLY A 78 -0.78 -4.69 -1.44
C GLY A 78 -0.16 -3.95 -0.27
N GLY A 79 -1.02 -3.60 0.70
CA GLY A 79 -0.64 -2.98 1.96
C GLY A 79 -1.08 -3.84 3.15
N PRO A 80 -0.35 -4.92 3.50
CA PRO A 80 -0.72 -5.75 4.63
C PRO A 80 -0.75 -4.92 5.91
N PRO A 81 -1.80 -5.04 6.76
CA PRO A 81 -1.92 -4.24 7.97
C PRO A 81 -0.78 -4.51 8.97
N CYS A 82 -0.23 -3.43 9.50
CA CYS A 82 0.90 -3.43 10.44
C CYS A 82 0.44 -3.14 11.88
N GLN A 83 -0.67 -3.76 12.32
CA GLN A 83 -1.28 -3.43 13.62
C GLN A 83 -0.44 -3.85 14.84
N SER A 84 0.49 -4.79 14.70
CA SER A 84 1.40 -5.22 15.76
C SER A 84 2.60 -4.30 15.96
N PHE A 85 2.83 -3.40 15.03
CA PHE A 85 3.93 -2.44 15.05
C PHE A 85 3.51 -1.05 15.57
N SER A 86 2.28 -0.90 16.09
CA SER A 86 1.84 0.33 16.72
C SER A 86 2.35 0.41 18.16
N LEU A 87 2.70 1.61 18.63
CA LEU A 87 3.28 1.93 19.93
C LEU A 87 2.45 1.48 21.17
N ALA A 88 1.23 0.96 20.97
CA ALA A 88 0.31 0.58 22.03
C ALA A 88 0.22 -0.94 22.32
N GLY A 89 0.92 -1.81 21.59
CA GLY A 89 0.87 -3.26 21.74
C GLY A 89 2.15 -3.84 22.37
N LYS A 90 2.00 -4.88 23.20
CA LYS A 90 3.13 -5.64 23.75
C LYS A 90 3.99 -6.18 22.61
N ARG A 91 5.31 -5.91 22.66
CA ARG A 91 6.36 -6.23 21.69
C ARG A 91 6.52 -7.75 21.47
N MET A 92 5.77 -8.36 20.56
CA MET A 92 5.80 -9.81 20.32
C MET A 92 6.39 -10.24 18.96
N GLY A 93 6.97 -9.35 18.19
CA GLY A 93 7.71 -9.72 16.97
C GLY A 93 6.89 -10.40 15.87
N LEU A 94 7.51 -11.28 15.10
CA LEU A 94 6.88 -12.10 14.07
C LEU A 94 5.92 -13.16 14.63
N ASP A 95 5.98 -13.44 15.93
CA ASP A 95 5.06 -14.34 16.64
C ASP A 95 3.70 -13.69 16.96
N ASP A 96 3.56 -12.38 16.77
CA ASP A 96 2.27 -11.71 16.89
C ASP A 96 1.36 -12.12 15.71
N PRO A 97 0.10 -12.57 15.97
CA PRO A 97 -0.85 -12.94 14.91
C PRO A 97 -1.01 -11.91 13.79
N ARG A 98 -0.69 -10.65 14.10
CA ARG A 98 -0.81 -9.52 13.17
C ARG A 98 0.44 -9.34 12.29
N GLY A 99 1.62 -9.77 12.71
CA GLY A 99 2.84 -9.89 11.90
C GLY A 99 2.69 -10.97 10.82
N LYS A 100 1.81 -11.95 11.05
CA LYS A 100 1.52 -13.03 10.11
C LYS A 100 0.97 -12.53 8.76
N LEU A 101 0.23 -11.42 8.73
CA LEU A 101 -0.36 -10.92 7.48
C LEU A 101 0.69 -10.42 6.46
N VAL A 102 1.82 -9.89 6.94
CA VAL A 102 2.96 -9.57 6.08
C VAL A 102 3.58 -10.86 5.52
N LEU A 103 3.67 -11.92 6.34
CA LEU A 103 4.17 -13.23 5.88
C LEU A 103 3.21 -13.88 4.89
N GLU A 104 1.90 -13.72 5.05
CA GLU A 104 0.91 -14.17 4.07
C GLU A 104 1.05 -13.43 2.73
N TYR A 105 1.33 -12.12 2.77
CA TYR A 105 1.67 -11.38 1.55
C TYR A 105 2.90 -11.99 0.86
N ILE A 106 3.97 -12.23 1.62
CA ILE A 106 5.22 -12.82 1.10
C ILE A 106 4.97 -14.24 0.59
N ARG A 107 4.17 -15.06 1.29
CA ARG A 107 3.76 -16.39 0.84
C ARG A 107 3.14 -16.34 -0.57
N VAL A 108 2.18 -15.45 -0.78
CA VAL A 108 1.55 -15.32 -2.11
C VAL A 108 2.56 -14.88 -3.17
N VAL A 109 3.50 -13.98 -2.84
CA VAL A 109 4.60 -13.59 -3.75
C VAL A 109 5.47 -14.80 -4.10
N GLN A 110 5.89 -15.58 -3.11
CA GLN A 110 6.77 -16.72 -3.30
C GLN A 110 6.10 -17.86 -4.11
N GLU A 111 4.82 -18.11 -3.86
CA GLU A 111 4.07 -19.18 -4.52
C GLU A 111 3.57 -18.79 -5.93
N SER A 112 3.22 -17.50 -6.15
CA SER A 112 2.77 -17.03 -7.46
C SER A 112 3.89 -16.59 -8.39
N LEU A 113 5.10 -16.34 -7.86
CA LEU A 113 6.30 -15.94 -8.61
C LEU A 113 6.04 -14.81 -9.61
N PRO A 114 5.52 -13.62 -9.19
CA PRO A 114 5.31 -12.51 -10.08
C PRO A 114 6.64 -11.98 -10.63
N VAL A 115 6.63 -11.22 -11.74
CA VAL A 115 7.83 -10.53 -12.23
C VAL A 115 8.37 -9.58 -11.17
N ALA A 116 7.47 -8.87 -10.47
CA ALA A 116 7.82 -8.01 -9.35
C ALA A 116 6.68 -7.96 -8.32
N PHE A 117 6.93 -7.39 -7.16
CA PHE A 117 5.91 -7.08 -6.17
C PHE A 117 6.11 -5.68 -5.60
N VAL A 118 5.03 -5.08 -5.11
CA VAL A 118 5.04 -3.77 -4.44
C VAL A 118 4.25 -3.89 -3.14
N MET A 119 4.94 -3.76 -2.02
CA MET A 119 4.33 -3.78 -0.69
C MET A 119 4.40 -2.38 -0.08
N GLU A 120 3.26 -1.84 0.33
CA GLU A 120 3.16 -0.59 1.09
C GLU A 120 3.02 -0.88 2.58
N ASN A 121 3.65 -0.05 3.42
CA ASN A 121 3.40 -0.08 4.84
C ASN A 121 3.66 1.28 5.51
N VAL A 122 3.38 1.38 6.81
CA VAL A 122 3.63 2.60 7.57
C VAL A 122 5.11 2.83 7.81
N LYS A 123 5.57 4.08 7.83
CA LYS A 123 6.97 4.47 8.14
C LYS A 123 7.46 3.83 9.45
N GLY A 124 6.58 3.69 10.45
CA GLY A 124 6.96 3.09 11.76
C GLY A 124 7.55 1.69 11.68
N MET A 125 7.36 0.97 10.56
CA MET A 125 7.99 -0.33 10.32
C MET A 125 9.52 -0.23 10.30
N THR A 126 10.10 0.87 9.86
CA THR A 126 11.56 1.05 9.78
C THR A 126 12.23 1.21 11.12
N ASN A 127 11.51 1.72 12.13
CA ASN A 127 12.05 2.03 13.45
C ASN A 127 11.67 0.98 14.50
N TRP A 128 10.83 0.03 14.14
CA TRP A 128 10.32 -0.96 15.09
C TRP A 128 11.39 -1.98 15.46
N SER A 129 11.59 -2.17 16.78
CA SER A 129 12.66 -3.02 17.33
C SER A 129 14.04 -2.70 16.73
N ASP A 130 14.39 -1.44 16.63
CA ASP A 130 15.65 -0.96 16.05
C ASP A 130 15.88 -1.47 14.61
N GLY A 131 14.82 -1.51 13.79
CA GLY A 131 14.88 -1.95 12.39
C GLY A 131 14.73 -3.46 12.17
N LYS A 132 14.77 -4.27 13.22
CA LYS A 132 14.72 -5.76 13.12
C LYS A 132 13.49 -6.29 12.38
N ALA A 133 12.36 -5.59 12.47
CA ALA A 133 11.15 -6.00 11.77
C ALA A 133 11.29 -5.88 10.25
N LEU A 134 11.83 -4.77 9.79
CA LEU A 134 12.11 -4.55 8.36
C LEU A 134 13.13 -5.58 7.87
N ASP A 135 14.23 -5.79 8.60
CA ASP A 135 15.27 -6.75 8.24
C ASP A 135 14.71 -8.18 8.11
N ALA A 136 13.83 -8.58 9.03
CA ALA A 136 13.19 -9.91 8.98
C ALA A 136 12.29 -10.06 7.73
N ILE A 137 11.52 -9.01 7.40
CA ILE A 137 10.67 -8.98 6.19
C ILE A 137 11.53 -9.04 4.93
N LEU A 138 12.59 -8.24 4.85
CA LEU A 138 13.50 -8.23 3.71
C LEU A 138 14.21 -9.58 3.55
N THR A 139 14.64 -10.19 4.65
CA THR A 139 15.25 -11.52 4.67
C THR A 139 14.29 -12.56 4.12
N GLU A 140 13.03 -12.58 4.61
CA GLU A 140 12.01 -13.54 4.16
C GLU A 140 11.69 -13.34 2.66
N ALA A 141 11.49 -12.09 2.24
CA ALA A 141 11.15 -11.76 0.85
C ALA A 141 12.30 -12.02 -0.14
N SER A 142 13.55 -12.11 0.34
CA SER A 142 14.73 -12.39 -0.50
C SER A 142 15.17 -13.85 -0.51
N ARG A 143 14.43 -14.76 0.17
CA ARG A 143 14.73 -16.20 0.14
C ARG A 143 14.73 -16.75 -1.27
N GLU A 144 15.55 -17.75 -1.49
CA GLU A 144 15.55 -18.51 -2.73
C GLU A 144 14.32 -19.41 -2.80
N ILE A 145 13.67 -19.40 -3.96
CA ILE A 145 12.45 -20.14 -4.23
C ILE A 145 12.77 -21.14 -5.34
N ILE A 146 12.55 -22.42 -5.05
CA ILE A 146 12.73 -23.48 -6.05
C ILE A 146 11.37 -23.77 -6.68
N TYR A 147 11.26 -23.59 -7.99
CA TYR A 147 10.06 -23.91 -8.75
C TYR A 147 10.43 -24.50 -10.11
N ASP A 148 9.86 -25.65 -10.46
CA ASP A 148 10.14 -26.39 -11.70
C ASP A 148 11.66 -26.58 -11.97
N GLY A 149 12.40 -26.98 -10.92
CA GLY A 149 13.84 -27.21 -10.97
C GLY A 149 14.71 -25.96 -11.16
N LYS A 150 14.14 -24.77 -11.13
CA LYS A 150 14.84 -23.49 -11.25
C LYS A 150 14.80 -22.73 -9.93
N VAL A 151 15.86 -21.95 -9.68
CA VAL A 151 15.96 -21.07 -8.52
C VAL A 151 15.56 -19.66 -8.91
N TYR A 152 14.66 -19.07 -8.13
CA TYR A 152 14.21 -17.68 -8.27
C TYR A 152 14.55 -16.90 -7.00
N LYS A 153 14.88 -15.62 -7.17
CA LYS A 153 15.19 -14.72 -6.07
C LYS A 153 14.76 -13.32 -6.44
N TYR A 154 14.29 -12.55 -5.45
CA TYR A 154 13.91 -11.15 -5.64
C TYR A 154 15.05 -10.21 -5.21
N ALA A 155 15.43 -9.30 -6.11
CA ALA A 155 16.23 -8.13 -5.76
C ALA A 155 15.31 -7.09 -5.13
N LEU A 156 15.64 -6.64 -3.92
CA LEU A 156 14.79 -5.74 -3.14
C LEU A 156 15.32 -4.31 -3.19
N SER A 157 14.40 -3.37 -3.21
CA SER A 157 14.64 -1.94 -3.02
C SER A 157 13.52 -1.38 -2.16
N TYR A 158 13.81 -0.45 -1.27
CA TYR A 158 12.78 0.23 -0.48
C TYR A 158 13.12 1.70 -0.27
N GLU A 159 12.09 2.51 -0.09
CA GLU A 159 12.20 3.93 0.20
C GLU A 159 10.98 4.41 0.99
N ILE A 160 11.16 5.45 1.81
CA ILE A 160 10.05 6.13 2.47
C ILE A 160 9.63 7.30 1.59
N LEU A 161 8.41 7.25 1.07
CA LEU A 161 7.85 8.29 0.23
C LEU A 161 6.79 9.07 1.01
N ASN A 162 6.76 10.39 0.79
CA ASN A 162 5.69 11.23 1.31
C ASN A 162 4.76 11.63 0.15
N THR A 163 3.47 11.36 0.29
CA THR A 163 2.51 11.59 -0.81
C THR A 163 2.41 13.05 -1.24
N VAL A 164 2.70 14.01 -0.36
CA VAL A 164 2.68 15.44 -0.70
C VAL A 164 3.72 15.79 -1.76
N ASP A 165 4.87 15.08 -1.79
CA ASP A 165 5.94 15.28 -2.76
C ASP A 165 5.57 14.80 -4.17
N TYR A 166 4.41 14.16 -4.30
CA TYR A 166 3.84 13.64 -5.55
C TYR A 166 2.47 14.26 -5.89
N GLY A 167 2.14 15.42 -5.28
CA GLY A 167 0.95 16.21 -5.61
C GLY A 167 -0.33 15.76 -4.90
N VAL A 168 -0.24 14.91 -3.88
CA VAL A 168 -1.39 14.56 -3.05
C VAL A 168 -1.48 15.57 -1.90
N PRO A 169 -2.64 16.20 -1.63
CA PRO A 169 -2.80 17.21 -0.57
C PRO A 169 -2.88 16.58 0.84
N GLN A 170 -1.92 15.71 1.16
CA GLN A 170 -1.84 15.00 2.42
C GLN A 170 -0.40 14.69 2.78
N PHE A 171 0.02 15.01 3.99
CA PHE A 171 1.25 14.49 4.58
C PHE A 171 1.02 13.03 4.97
N ARG A 172 1.56 12.10 4.17
CA ARG A 172 1.44 10.67 4.41
C ARG A 172 2.73 9.97 4.01
N GLU A 173 3.56 9.67 5.00
CA GLU A 173 4.79 8.91 4.81
C GLU A 173 4.51 7.41 4.82
N ARG A 174 5.01 6.72 3.80
CA ARG A 174 4.88 5.26 3.68
C ARG A 174 6.19 4.66 3.20
N ILE A 175 6.55 3.53 3.78
CA ILE A 175 7.59 2.69 3.20
C ILE A 175 6.99 1.93 2.03
N ILE A 176 7.66 1.98 0.90
CA ILE A 176 7.35 1.18 -0.28
C ILE A 176 8.50 0.21 -0.50
N ILE A 177 8.20 -1.07 -0.50
CA ILE A 177 9.17 -2.14 -0.76
C ILE A 177 8.84 -2.73 -2.13
N VAL A 178 9.83 -2.71 -3.03
CA VAL A 178 9.73 -3.28 -4.37
C VAL A 178 10.71 -4.44 -4.47
N GLY A 179 10.20 -5.61 -4.83
CA GLY A 179 11.02 -6.76 -5.18
C GLY A 179 10.83 -7.14 -6.64
N ASN A 180 11.89 -7.49 -7.34
CA ASN A 180 11.81 -7.99 -8.71
C ASN A 180 12.73 -9.18 -8.93
N ARG A 181 12.29 -10.17 -9.73
CA ARG A 181 13.07 -11.37 -10.08
C ARG A 181 13.94 -11.21 -11.33
N ILE A 182 13.99 -10.00 -11.89
CA ILE A 182 14.90 -9.68 -13.00
C ILE A 182 16.29 -9.23 -12.54
N GLY A 183 16.52 -9.15 -11.20
CA GLY A 183 17.82 -8.89 -10.60
C GLY A 183 18.29 -7.44 -10.70
N LYS A 184 17.42 -6.48 -11.01
CA LYS A 184 17.77 -5.06 -11.14
C LYS A 184 17.36 -4.26 -9.92
N LYS A 185 18.20 -3.30 -9.50
CA LYS A 185 17.81 -2.30 -8.51
C LYS A 185 16.66 -1.47 -9.07
N PHE A 186 15.60 -1.30 -8.26
CA PHE A 186 14.51 -0.37 -8.59
C PHE A 186 14.90 1.05 -8.15
N ASN A 187 14.75 2.01 -9.05
CA ASN A 187 14.94 3.42 -8.74
C ASN A 187 13.58 4.05 -8.51
N PHE A 188 13.37 4.60 -7.31
CA PHE A 188 12.12 5.29 -6.98
C PHE A 188 12.02 6.61 -7.77
N PRO A 189 10.80 7.06 -8.09
CA PRO A 189 10.61 8.32 -8.80
C PRO A 189 11.06 9.50 -7.94
N MET A 190 11.67 10.49 -8.56
CA MET A 190 12.01 11.74 -7.86
C MET A 190 10.73 12.51 -7.50
N PRO A 191 10.72 13.25 -6.38
CA PRO A 191 9.65 14.18 -6.04
C PRO A 191 9.30 15.11 -7.21
N THR A 192 8.00 15.28 -7.45
CA THR A 192 7.47 16.17 -8.50
C THR A 192 6.95 17.49 -7.95
N HIS A 193 6.81 17.59 -6.62
CA HIS A 193 6.33 18.75 -5.91
C HIS A 193 7.26 19.10 -4.76
N THR A 194 7.35 20.38 -4.41
CA THR A 194 8.23 20.88 -3.34
C THR A 194 7.48 21.75 -2.35
N SER A 195 8.04 21.86 -1.13
CA SER A 195 7.56 22.76 -0.10
C SER A 195 7.59 24.21 -0.59
N PRO A 196 6.57 25.03 -0.24
CA PRO A 196 6.60 26.47 -0.51
C PRO A 196 7.83 27.19 0.08
N LEU A 197 8.37 26.68 1.19
CA LEU A 197 9.58 27.25 1.82
C LEU A 197 10.85 26.94 1.01
N GLU A 198 10.97 25.72 0.49
CA GLU A 198 12.11 25.31 -0.33
C GLU A 198 12.13 26.01 -1.68
N SER A 199 10.95 26.25 -2.28
CA SER A 199 10.84 26.99 -3.53
C SER A 199 11.24 28.48 -3.43
N GLN A 200 11.21 29.05 -2.23
CA GLN A 200 11.67 30.44 -1.97
C GLN A 200 13.18 30.55 -1.74
N MET A 201 13.83 29.48 -1.29
CA MET A 201 15.27 29.49 -0.95
C MET A 201 16.17 29.14 -2.15
N ASP A 202 15.64 28.56 -3.20
CA ASP A 202 16.44 28.14 -4.34
C ASP A 202 16.04 28.91 -5.60
N LEU A 203 16.72 30.04 -5.83
CA LEU A 203 16.54 30.92 -7.01
C LEU A 203 16.77 30.18 -8.36
N PHE A 204 17.32 28.95 -8.33
CA PHE A 204 17.66 28.16 -9.51
C PHE A 204 16.80 26.89 -9.66
N LYS A 205 16.03 26.51 -8.64
CA LYS A 205 15.05 25.42 -8.74
C LYS A 205 13.69 25.98 -9.12
N THR A 206 13.44 26.07 -10.40
CA THR A 206 12.09 26.14 -10.94
C THR A 206 11.41 24.77 -10.81
N SER A 207 11.10 24.32 -9.57
CA SER A 207 10.12 23.25 -9.42
C SER A 207 8.77 23.87 -9.76
N GLU A 208 8.26 23.54 -10.91
CA GLU A 208 7.03 24.09 -11.46
C GLU A 208 5.80 23.79 -10.58
N ASN A 209 5.93 22.83 -9.64
CA ASN A 209 4.82 22.35 -8.82
C ASN A 209 5.11 22.52 -7.33
N ARG A 210 4.36 23.41 -6.67
CA ARG A 210 4.28 23.46 -5.20
C ARG A 210 3.38 22.33 -4.67
N TRP A 211 3.55 21.99 -3.41
CA TRP A 211 2.64 21.07 -2.73
C TRP A 211 1.18 21.49 -2.91
N ALA A 212 0.33 20.55 -3.31
CA ALA A 212 -1.11 20.77 -3.34
C ALA A 212 -1.65 20.89 -1.91
N THR A 213 -2.52 21.85 -1.68
CA THR A 213 -3.19 22.05 -0.40
C THR A 213 -4.55 21.35 -0.38
N VAL A 214 -5.11 21.14 0.82
CA VAL A 214 -6.49 20.66 0.96
C VAL A 214 -7.45 21.60 0.25
N TRP A 215 -7.19 22.91 0.30
CA TRP A 215 -8.03 23.91 -0.38
C TRP A 215 -7.99 23.74 -1.91
N ASP A 216 -6.83 23.47 -2.49
CA ASP A 216 -6.71 23.20 -3.93
C ASP A 216 -7.57 22.00 -4.36
N ALA A 217 -7.73 21.01 -3.47
CA ALA A 217 -8.50 19.80 -3.76
C ALA A 217 -10.01 19.96 -3.59
N ILE A 218 -10.46 20.71 -2.57
CA ILE A 218 -11.88 20.77 -2.18
C ILE A 218 -12.50 22.17 -2.19
N GLY A 219 -11.71 23.23 -2.40
CA GLY A 219 -12.19 24.61 -2.37
C GLY A 219 -13.25 24.96 -3.42
N GLY A 220 -13.31 24.19 -4.52
CA GLY A 220 -14.33 24.31 -5.56
C GLY A 220 -15.60 23.49 -5.33
N LEU A 221 -15.69 22.73 -4.23
CA LEU A 221 -16.89 21.98 -3.91
C LEU A 221 -17.99 22.93 -3.40
N PRO A 222 -19.29 22.64 -3.69
CA PRO A 222 -20.38 23.42 -3.12
C PRO A 222 -20.37 23.35 -1.60
N PRO A 223 -20.90 24.38 -0.91
CA PRO A 223 -21.07 24.33 0.53
C PRO A 223 -21.81 23.06 0.95
N ALA A 224 -21.41 22.46 2.08
CA ALA A 224 -22.10 21.31 2.63
C ALA A 224 -23.56 21.71 2.96
N ALA A 225 -24.52 21.01 2.37
CA ALA A 225 -25.95 21.33 2.55
C ALA A 225 -26.36 21.13 4.02
N GLU A 226 -26.09 19.93 4.56
CA GLU A 226 -26.29 19.61 5.97
C GLU A 226 -25.20 18.63 6.44
N PRO A 227 -24.69 18.80 7.68
CA PRO A 227 -23.70 17.86 8.20
C PRO A 227 -24.35 16.51 8.47
N SER A 228 -23.72 15.42 8.01
CA SER A 228 -24.14 14.06 8.35
C SER A 228 -24.06 13.82 9.88
N GLU A 229 -24.83 12.85 10.39
CA GLU A 229 -24.73 12.45 11.81
C GLU A 229 -23.31 12.13 12.24
N THR A 230 -22.53 11.48 11.36
CA THR A 230 -21.12 11.18 11.60
C THR A 230 -20.29 12.44 11.71
N ALA A 231 -20.49 13.45 10.84
CA ALA A 231 -19.79 14.72 10.90
C ALA A 231 -20.14 15.49 12.19
N LEU A 232 -21.39 15.50 12.61
CA LEU A 232 -21.84 16.09 13.87
C LEU A 232 -21.19 15.41 15.09
N ARG A 233 -21.13 14.07 15.10
CA ARG A 233 -20.47 13.29 16.15
C ARG A 233 -18.99 13.64 16.25
N ILE A 234 -18.27 13.62 15.11
CA ILE A 234 -16.84 13.96 15.07
C ILE A 234 -16.61 15.39 15.56
N SER A 235 -17.43 16.36 15.11
CA SER A 235 -17.33 17.75 15.52
C SER A 235 -17.52 17.91 17.05
N ARG A 236 -18.48 17.20 17.64
CA ARG A 236 -18.67 17.20 19.12
C ARG A 236 -17.44 16.65 19.83
N THR A 237 -16.92 15.50 19.41
CA THR A 237 -15.73 14.88 20.00
C THR A 237 -14.49 15.78 19.91
N ILE A 238 -14.31 16.49 18.78
CA ILE A 238 -13.21 17.45 18.62
C ILE A 238 -13.40 18.64 19.57
N LYS A 239 -14.60 19.22 19.64
CA LYS A 239 -14.91 20.31 20.56
C LYS A 239 -14.66 19.95 22.03
N GLU A 240 -15.11 18.76 22.45
CA GLU A 240 -14.87 18.22 23.79
C GLU A 240 -13.38 18.08 24.10
N ARG A 241 -12.58 17.58 23.13
CA ARG A 241 -11.12 17.48 23.29
C ARG A 241 -10.45 18.84 23.42
N ILE A 242 -10.84 19.81 22.59
CA ILE A 242 -10.32 21.19 22.68
C ILE A 242 -10.63 21.82 24.05
N ILE A 243 -11.86 21.66 24.54
CA ILE A 243 -12.27 22.19 25.84
C ILE A 243 -11.51 21.52 26.99
N ASN A 244 -11.36 20.20 26.95
CA ASN A 244 -10.79 19.45 28.07
C ASN A 244 -9.25 19.42 28.08
N HIS A 245 -8.57 19.70 26.97
CA HIS A 245 -7.11 19.55 26.84
C HIS A 245 -6.39 20.82 26.38
N GLY A 246 -7.12 21.94 26.17
CA GLY A 246 -6.52 23.25 25.88
C GLY A 246 -5.76 23.35 24.54
N TYR A 247 -6.15 22.60 23.54
CA TYR A 247 -5.61 22.72 22.17
C TYR A 247 -6.40 23.77 21.38
#